data_035f5e5f0479e27f0747660b8328773b
#
_entry.id   035f5e5f0479e27f0747660b8328773b
#
_cell.length_a   1.000
_cell.length_b   1.000
_cell.length_c   1.000
_cell.angle_alpha   90.00
_cell.angle_beta   90.00
_cell.angle_gamma   90.00
#
_symmetry.space_group_name_H-M   'P 1'
#
loop_
_entity.id
_entity.type
_entity.pdbx_description
1 polymer ?
#
loop_
_entity_poly.entity_id
_entity_poly.type
_entity_poly.pdbx_seq_one_letter_code
_entity_poly.pdbx_strand_id
1 'polypeptide(L)'
;IYEYQSDGMNIDSDIFKIQSNNVLPSRGKILISEPFLRDATFGRSVVLLIDHTEEGSMGLIINKQLPIFVNDIIKEFKYIENIPLYKGGPIATDTLFYLHTLADIPGAIPISKGLYLNGETK
;
A
#
# COMPACT_ATOMS: atom_id res chain seq x y z
N ILE A 1 3.86 10.04 -9.36
CA ILE A 1 3.67 9.66 -7.93
C ILE A 1 4.73 10.35 -7.10
N TYR A 2 4.29 11.00 -6.06
CA TYR A 2 5.17 11.72 -5.14
C TYR A 2 5.08 11.10 -3.75
N GLU A 3 6.20 11.03 -3.09
CA GLU A 3 6.25 10.65 -1.69
C GLU A 3 5.77 11.83 -0.86
N TYR A 4 4.88 11.56 0.09
CA TYR A 4 4.29 12.59 0.93
C TYR A 4 4.67 12.40 2.39
N GLN A 5 5.05 13.50 3.04
CA GLN A 5 5.18 13.58 4.48
C GLN A 5 4.35 14.74 4.98
N SER A 6 3.56 14.51 6.00
CA SER A 6 2.60 15.49 6.52
C SER A 6 3.25 16.51 7.46
N ASP A 7 4.33 17.12 7.05
CA ASP A 7 5.15 17.96 7.92
C ASP A 7 5.11 19.44 7.55
N GLY A 8 3.94 19.98 7.36
CA GLY A 8 3.81 21.41 7.20
C GLY A 8 3.50 21.87 5.80
N MET A 9 2.74 21.10 5.07
CA MET A 9 2.22 21.55 3.79
C MET A 9 1.33 22.79 3.99
N ASN A 10 1.64 23.86 3.30
CA ASN A 10 0.81 25.03 3.27
C ASN A 10 -0.28 24.85 2.21
N ILE A 11 -1.49 24.57 2.65
CA ILE A 11 -2.60 24.25 1.77
C ILE A 11 -2.94 25.41 0.82
N ASP A 12 -2.81 26.64 1.27
CA ASP A 12 -3.19 27.82 0.46
C ASP A 12 -2.25 28.02 -0.73
N SER A 13 -0.98 27.68 -0.59
CA SER A 13 0.00 27.85 -1.67
C SER A 13 0.26 26.58 -2.46
N ASP A 14 0.04 25.43 -1.83
CA ASP A 14 0.49 24.15 -2.39
C ASP A 14 -0.61 23.37 -3.13
N ILE A 15 -1.85 23.84 -3.07
CA ILE A 15 -2.97 23.16 -3.72
C ILE A 15 -2.79 23.05 -5.24
N PHE A 16 -2.08 24.01 -5.86
CA PHE A 16 -1.79 24.00 -7.29
C PHE A 16 -0.30 23.86 -7.61
N LYS A 17 0.52 23.73 -6.60
CA LYS A 17 1.97 23.55 -6.77
C LYS A 17 2.32 22.14 -6.31
N ILE A 18 2.59 21.31 -7.28
CA ILE A 18 3.00 19.95 -6.97
C ILE A 18 4.51 19.95 -6.83
N GLN A 19 4.97 19.75 -5.63
CA GLN A 19 6.40 19.66 -5.34
C GLN A 19 6.71 18.25 -4.84
N SER A 20 7.69 17.63 -5.47
CA SER A 20 8.26 16.42 -4.88
C SER A 20 9.04 16.84 -3.64
N ASN A 21 8.84 16.15 -2.53
CA ASN A 21 9.74 16.33 -1.42
C ASN A 21 11.06 15.61 -1.71
N ASN A 22 12.12 15.98 -1.02
CA ASN A 22 13.45 15.42 -1.26
C ASN A 22 13.70 14.15 -0.46
N VAL A 23 12.63 13.45 -0.08
CA VAL A 23 12.74 12.22 0.70
C VAL A 23 13.00 11.05 -0.25
N LEU A 24 14.06 10.33 0.01
CA LEU A 24 14.39 9.15 -0.78
C LEU A 24 13.40 8.02 -0.48
N PRO A 25 12.96 7.29 -1.51
CA PRO A 25 12.09 6.15 -1.30
C PRO A 25 12.79 5.05 -0.51
N SER A 26 12.04 4.40 0.36
CA SER A 26 12.52 3.23 1.11
C SER A 26 11.33 2.42 1.58
N ARG A 27 11.60 1.18 2.00
CA ARG A 27 10.57 0.30 2.53
C ARG A 27 9.81 0.97 3.68
N GLY A 28 8.50 0.85 3.67
CA GLY A 28 7.63 1.42 4.69
C GLY A 28 7.16 2.84 4.42
N LYS A 29 7.70 3.49 3.41
CA LYS A 29 7.25 4.84 3.04
C LYS A 29 6.05 4.78 2.11
N ILE A 30 5.31 5.88 2.07
CA ILE A 30 4.10 6.01 1.29
C ILE A 30 4.32 6.98 0.15
N LEU A 31 3.91 6.55 -1.04
CA LEU A 31 3.85 7.40 -2.22
C LEU A 31 2.39 7.80 -2.43
N ILE A 32 2.18 9.09 -2.66
CA ILE A 32 0.84 9.60 -2.96
C ILE A 32 0.86 10.15 -4.38
N SER A 33 -0.11 9.72 -5.18
CA SER A 33 -0.20 10.21 -6.54
C SER A 33 -0.50 11.69 -6.57
N GLU A 34 0.05 12.37 -7.55
CA GLU A 34 -0.25 13.74 -7.85
C GLU A 34 -1.76 13.92 -8.03
N PRO A 35 -2.38 15.00 -7.47
CA PRO A 35 -3.84 15.14 -7.50
C PRO A 35 -4.45 15.12 -8.89
N PHE A 36 -3.71 15.57 -9.90
CA PHE A 36 -4.21 15.65 -11.27
C PHE A 36 -3.66 14.56 -12.20
N LEU A 37 -3.02 13.55 -11.64
CA LEU A 37 -2.53 12.42 -12.42
C LEU A 37 -3.71 11.67 -13.05
N ARG A 38 -3.73 11.64 -14.38
CA ARG A 38 -4.76 10.93 -15.15
C ARG A 38 -4.24 9.56 -15.57
N ASP A 39 -4.25 8.65 -14.64
CA ASP A 39 -3.82 7.28 -14.87
C ASP A 39 -4.85 6.35 -14.26
N ALA A 40 -5.28 5.35 -15.03
CA ALA A 40 -6.33 4.44 -14.59
C ALA A 40 -5.91 3.60 -13.38
N THR A 41 -4.63 3.30 -13.27
CA THR A 41 -4.11 2.47 -12.18
C THR A 41 -3.67 3.31 -10.99
N PHE A 42 -2.89 4.37 -11.22
CA PHE A 42 -2.23 5.12 -10.16
C PHE A 42 -2.89 6.46 -9.83
N GLY A 43 -3.90 6.86 -10.58
CA GLY A 43 -4.66 8.06 -10.25
C GLY A 43 -5.30 7.93 -8.88
N ARG A 44 -5.18 8.97 -8.05
CA ARG A 44 -5.73 9.00 -6.68
C ARG A 44 -5.32 7.79 -5.85
N SER A 45 -4.06 7.40 -5.94
CA SER A 45 -3.54 6.22 -5.26
C SER A 45 -2.64 6.58 -4.10
N VAL A 46 -2.71 5.75 -3.07
CA VAL A 46 -1.76 5.73 -1.97
C VAL A 46 -1.02 4.40 -2.07
N VAL A 47 0.28 4.45 -2.22
CA VAL A 47 1.11 3.26 -2.43
C VAL A 47 2.05 3.09 -1.25
N LEU A 48 2.00 1.93 -0.62
CA LEU A 48 2.94 1.56 0.42
C LEU A 48 4.12 0.82 -0.21
N LEU A 49 5.32 1.35 -0.03
CA LEU A 49 6.53 0.68 -0.51
C LEU A 49 6.86 -0.50 0.39
N ILE A 50 6.85 -1.69 -0.18
CA ILE A 50 7.16 -2.92 0.55
C ILE A 50 8.57 -3.41 0.28
N ASP A 51 9.21 -2.92 -0.78
CA ASP A 51 10.61 -3.16 -1.06
C ASP A 51 11.17 -2.05 -1.91
N HIS A 52 12.45 -1.75 -1.72
CA HIS A 52 13.16 -0.75 -2.53
C HIS A 52 14.63 -1.11 -2.61
N THR A 53 15.11 -1.27 -3.86
CA THR A 53 16.50 -1.56 -4.15
C THR A 53 16.99 -0.64 -5.27
N GLU A 54 18.27 -0.71 -5.59
CA GLU A 54 18.81 0.03 -6.72
C GLU A 54 18.20 -0.40 -8.06
N GLU A 55 17.67 -1.62 -8.12
CA GLU A 55 17.05 -2.16 -9.32
C GLU A 55 15.58 -1.73 -9.48
N GLY A 56 14.98 -1.20 -8.44
CA GLY A 56 13.59 -0.76 -8.49
C GLY A 56 12.86 -0.88 -7.17
N SER A 57 11.60 -0.56 -7.21
CA SER A 57 10.72 -0.57 -6.05
C SER A 57 9.50 -1.43 -6.30
N MET A 58 9.00 -2.05 -5.23
CA MET A 58 7.73 -2.76 -5.24
C MET A 58 6.81 -2.12 -4.20
N GLY A 59 5.57 -1.87 -4.59
CA GLY A 59 4.59 -1.24 -3.70
C GLY A 59 3.21 -1.87 -3.84
N LEU A 60 2.39 -1.62 -2.84
CA LEU A 60 0.99 -2.02 -2.84
C LEU A 60 0.11 -0.78 -2.77
N ILE A 61 -0.87 -0.69 -3.66
CA ILE A 61 -1.91 0.32 -3.56
C ILE A 61 -2.82 -0.08 -2.41
N ILE A 62 -3.00 0.80 -1.43
CA ILE A 62 -3.71 0.46 -0.19
C ILE A 62 -5.05 1.16 -0.02
N ASN A 63 -5.47 1.98 -0.98
CA ASN A 63 -6.69 2.77 -0.85
C ASN A 63 -7.78 2.46 -1.89
N LYS A 64 -7.68 1.36 -2.61
CA LYS A 64 -8.68 0.98 -3.60
C LYS A 64 -9.37 -0.32 -3.21
N GLN A 65 -10.40 -0.20 -2.38
CA GLN A 65 -11.15 -1.34 -1.90
C GLN A 65 -12.02 -1.93 -3.00
N LEU A 66 -12.04 -3.24 -3.09
CA LEU A 66 -12.91 -3.98 -3.98
C LEU A 66 -14.26 -4.26 -3.31
N PRO A 67 -15.34 -4.44 -4.09
CA PRO A 67 -16.67 -4.71 -3.53
C PRO A 67 -16.88 -6.16 -3.08
N ILE A 68 -15.80 -6.87 -2.81
CA ILE A 68 -15.85 -8.25 -2.30
C ILE A 68 -14.95 -8.35 -1.08
N PHE A 69 -15.15 -9.41 -0.29
CA PHE A 69 -14.32 -9.70 0.87
C PHE A 69 -13.44 -10.91 0.63
N VAL A 70 -12.34 -11.00 1.36
CA VAL A 70 -11.47 -12.18 1.32
C VAL A 70 -12.27 -13.44 1.65
N ASN A 71 -13.25 -13.32 2.54
CA ASN A 71 -14.15 -14.40 2.95
C ASN A 71 -14.94 -14.98 1.77
N ASP A 72 -15.18 -14.20 0.71
CA ASP A 72 -15.89 -14.67 -0.48
C ASP A 72 -15.02 -15.55 -1.38
N ILE A 73 -13.70 -15.45 -1.23
CA ILE A 73 -12.72 -16.16 -2.05
C ILE A 73 -12.15 -17.37 -1.31
N ILE A 74 -11.84 -17.20 -0.04
CA ILE A 74 -11.21 -18.23 0.79
C ILE A 74 -12.26 -18.84 1.71
N LYS A 75 -12.63 -20.07 1.41
CA LYS A 75 -13.72 -20.76 2.12
C LYS A 75 -13.41 -20.98 3.60
N GLU A 76 -12.15 -21.14 3.95
CA GLU A 76 -11.70 -21.33 5.33
C GLU A 76 -12.04 -20.13 6.22
N PHE A 77 -12.25 -18.96 5.63
CA PHE A 77 -12.59 -17.74 6.36
C PHE A 77 -14.09 -17.45 6.42
N LYS A 78 -14.92 -18.40 6.05
CA LYS A 78 -16.37 -18.22 5.96
C LYS A 78 -17.02 -17.77 7.27
N TYR A 79 -16.49 -18.19 8.39
CA TYR A 79 -17.10 -17.97 9.72
C TYR A 79 -16.42 -16.88 10.55
N ILE A 80 -15.46 -16.17 9.98
CA ILE A 80 -14.81 -15.05 10.66
C ILE A 80 -15.34 -13.71 10.15
N GLU A 81 -14.95 -12.63 10.80
CA GLU A 81 -15.34 -11.30 10.36
C GLU A 81 -14.92 -11.03 8.91
N ASN A 82 -15.71 -10.23 8.21
CA ASN A 82 -15.40 -9.87 6.84
C ASN A 82 -14.09 -9.12 6.75
N ILE A 83 -13.20 -9.64 5.92
CA ILE A 83 -11.90 -9.03 5.69
C ILE A 83 -11.95 -8.30 4.35
N PRO A 84 -11.78 -6.97 4.33
CA PRO A 84 -11.84 -6.22 3.08
C PRO A 84 -10.67 -6.59 2.16
N LEU A 85 -10.97 -6.59 0.86
CA LEU A 85 -9.99 -6.88 -0.18
C LEU A 85 -9.73 -5.61 -0.98
N TYR A 86 -8.47 -5.34 -1.26
CA TYR A 86 -8.04 -4.16 -2.00
C TYR A 86 -7.33 -4.57 -3.29
N LYS A 87 -7.45 -3.73 -4.31
CA LYS A 87 -6.67 -3.90 -5.54
C LYS A 87 -5.29 -3.30 -5.33
N GLY A 88 -4.30 -4.16 -5.15
CA GLY A 88 -2.95 -3.75 -4.78
C GLY A 88 -2.08 -3.20 -5.92
N GLY A 89 -2.53 -3.35 -7.17
CA GLY A 89 -1.79 -2.85 -8.33
C GLY A 89 -2.07 -3.69 -9.58
N PRO A 90 -1.41 -3.35 -10.70
CA PRO A 90 -1.66 -4.01 -11.97
C PRO A 90 -0.85 -5.30 -12.16
N ILE A 91 0.14 -5.55 -11.30
CA ILE A 91 1.05 -6.69 -11.43
C ILE A 91 0.68 -7.74 -10.39
N ALA A 92 0.83 -9.04 -10.75
CA ALA A 92 0.56 -10.18 -9.87
C ALA A 92 -0.87 -10.13 -9.28
N THR A 93 -1.86 -9.89 -10.14
CA THR A 93 -3.25 -9.76 -9.72
C THR A 93 -3.87 -11.07 -9.23
N ASP A 94 -3.19 -12.18 -9.41
CA ASP A 94 -3.56 -13.51 -8.95
C ASP A 94 -2.94 -13.86 -7.59
N THR A 95 -2.15 -12.96 -7.01
CA THR A 95 -1.44 -13.18 -5.76
C THR A 95 -2.09 -12.36 -4.64
N LEU A 96 -2.34 -13.01 -3.51
CA LEU A 96 -2.89 -12.34 -2.34
C LEU A 96 -1.75 -11.95 -1.39
N PHE A 97 -1.65 -10.66 -1.12
CA PHE A 97 -0.74 -10.12 -0.11
C PHE A 97 -1.56 -9.65 1.08
N TYR A 98 -1.04 -9.79 2.28
CA TYR A 98 -1.72 -9.27 3.45
C TYR A 98 -0.76 -8.53 4.38
N LEU A 99 -1.29 -7.44 4.93
CA LEU A 99 -0.59 -6.59 5.88
C LEU A 99 -1.19 -6.81 7.26
N HIS A 100 -0.36 -6.88 8.27
CA HIS A 100 -0.80 -7.13 9.64
C HIS A 100 0.18 -6.54 10.65
N THR A 101 -0.20 -6.61 11.91
CA THR A 101 0.59 -6.06 13.01
C THR A 101 1.14 -7.13 13.96
N LEU A 102 1.09 -8.39 13.56
CA LEU A 102 1.50 -9.52 14.41
C LEU A 102 2.98 -9.84 14.18
N ALA A 103 3.82 -9.48 15.13
CA ALA A 103 5.28 -9.59 15.01
C ALA A 103 5.81 -11.02 15.06
N ASP A 104 5.05 -11.93 15.65
CA ASP A 104 5.51 -13.31 15.93
C ASP A 104 5.05 -14.34 14.89
N ILE A 105 4.49 -13.91 13.78
CA ILE A 105 4.12 -14.82 12.70
C ILE A 105 5.37 -15.25 11.94
N PRO A 106 5.67 -16.57 11.85
CA PRO A 106 6.82 -17.03 11.08
C PRO A 106 6.75 -16.62 9.62
N GLY A 107 7.87 -16.16 9.07
CA GLY A 107 7.96 -15.74 7.69
C GLY A 107 7.42 -14.35 7.41
N ALA A 108 6.91 -13.65 8.40
CA ALA A 108 6.42 -12.28 8.22
C ALA A 108 7.59 -11.33 7.94
N ILE A 109 7.39 -10.47 6.94
CA ILE A 109 8.42 -9.52 6.50
C ILE A 109 8.15 -8.16 7.14
N PRO A 110 9.05 -7.63 7.96
CA PRO A 110 8.86 -6.30 8.54
C PRO A 110 8.94 -5.22 7.47
N ILE A 111 7.91 -4.39 7.41
CA ILE A 111 7.83 -3.27 6.45
C ILE A 111 8.19 -1.97 7.14
N SER A 112 7.61 -1.73 8.30
CA SER A 112 7.97 -0.59 9.16
C SER A 112 7.67 -0.99 10.59
N LYS A 113 7.88 -0.07 11.53
CA LYS A 113 7.64 -0.36 12.94
C LYS A 113 6.18 -0.76 13.17
N GLY A 114 5.97 -2.01 13.57
CA GLY A 114 4.63 -2.52 13.87
C GLY A 114 3.82 -2.95 12.67
N LEU A 115 4.40 -2.97 11.47
CA LEU A 115 3.71 -3.38 10.25
C LEU A 115 4.49 -4.49 9.54
N TYR A 116 3.80 -5.55 9.20
CA TYR A 116 4.39 -6.75 8.60
C TYR A 116 3.63 -7.18 7.37
N LEU A 117 4.33 -7.82 6.45
CA LEU A 117 3.79 -8.36 5.20
C LEU A 117 3.83 -9.87 5.22
N ASN A 118 2.72 -10.49 4.90
CA ASN A 118 2.59 -11.94 4.72
C ASN A 118 3.03 -12.74 5.96
N GLY A 119 3.51 -13.95 5.75
CA GLY A 119 3.89 -14.91 6.76
C GLY A 119 3.14 -16.21 6.59
N GLU A 120 3.45 -17.19 7.43
CA GLU A 120 2.79 -18.48 7.37
C GLU A 120 1.35 -18.38 7.88
N THR A 121 0.42 -18.88 7.07
CA THR A 121 -0.99 -19.01 7.47
C THR A 121 -1.27 -20.44 7.87
N LYS A 122 -2.04 -20.60 8.90
CA LYS A 122 -2.55 -21.90 9.32
C LYS A 122 -4.06 -21.89 9.35
#